data_d7e2e4ff9a10ebcb66a2e7a3633d5981
#
_entry.id   d7e2e4ff9a10ebcb66a2e7a3633d5981
#
_cell.length_a   1.000
_cell.length_b   1.000
_cell.length_c   1.000
_cell.angle_alpha   90.00
_cell.angle_beta   90.00
_cell.angle_gamma   90.00
#
_symmetry.space_group_name_H-M   'P 1'
#
loop_
_entity.id
_entity.type
_entity.pdbx_description
1 polymer ?
#
loop_
_entity_poly.entity_id
_entity_poly.type
_entity_poly.pdbx_seq_one_letter_code
_entity_poly.pdbx_strand_id
1 'polypeptide(L)'
;MEMIWLTKEEWYTQLFERLGRSKFRSGFHLTGKDIDYIHEKGMDTIRQHARDFIAQREAPAFIPNDGKQTPMRGHPVFVAQHATAACCRECIRKWHTFAPGVELGPRQQEYLVDVIMTWIERELAVAEEKAAEETAAEDVVTSQTGKNDGRRCSDIAGQKSDGR
;
A
#
# COMPACT_ATOMS: atom_id res chain seq x y z
N MET A 1 -34.89 7.67 17.33
CA MET A 1 -33.53 7.16 17.09
C MET A 1 -33.36 6.95 15.60
N GLU A 2 -32.68 7.86 14.96
CA GLU A 2 -32.26 7.66 13.57
C GLU A 2 -31.06 6.71 13.58
N MET A 3 -31.22 5.53 12.96
CA MET A 3 -30.09 4.65 12.68
C MET A 3 -29.26 5.31 11.59
N ILE A 4 -28.14 5.87 11.96
CA ILE A 4 -27.16 6.40 11.01
C ILE A 4 -26.48 5.20 10.36
N TRP A 5 -26.88 4.86 9.16
CA TRP A 5 -26.20 3.86 8.35
C TRP A 5 -24.93 4.50 7.80
N LEU A 6 -23.78 3.98 8.24
CA LEU A 6 -22.49 4.37 7.67
C LEU A 6 -22.46 4.04 6.16
N THR A 7 -22.01 4.98 5.38
CA THR A 7 -21.73 4.71 3.97
C THR A 7 -20.53 3.74 3.87
N LYS A 8 -20.41 3.08 2.72
CA LYS A 8 -19.26 2.18 2.46
C LYS A 8 -17.92 2.91 2.66
N GLU A 9 -17.84 4.16 2.23
CA GLU A 9 -16.63 4.99 2.38
C GLU A 9 -16.31 5.33 3.83
N GLU A 10 -17.34 5.69 4.60
CA GLU A 10 -17.18 5.95 6.04
C GLU A 10 -16.73 4.70 6.79
N TRP A 11 -17.29 3.54 6.43
CA TRP A 11 -16.86 2.26 7.01
C TRP A 11 -15.39 1.98 6.72
N TYR A 12 -14.95 2.14 5.47
CA TYR A 12 -13.55 1.93 5.10
C TYR A 12 -12.63 2.93 5.80
N THR A 13 -13.03 4.19 5.90
CA THR A 13 -12.26 5.21 6.60
C THR A 13 -12.04 4.82 8.07
N GLN A 14 -13.08 4.40 8.77
CA GLN A 14 -12.97 3.93 10.16
C GLN A 14 -12.12 2.67 10.28
N LEU A 15 -12.28 1.73 9.38
CA LEU A 15 -11.48 0.51 9.35
C LEU A 15 -9.99 0.84 9.18
N PHE A 16 -9.64 1.68 8.21
CA PHE A 16 -8.25 2.05 7.95
C PHE A 16 -7.65 2.89 9.06
N GLU A 17 -8.41 3.72 9.73
CA GLU A 17 -7.96 4.42 10.95
C GLU A 17 -7.60 3.43 12.07
N ARG A 18 -8.43 2.43 12.30
CA ARG A 18 -8.17 1.37 13.29
C ARG A 18 -6.94 0.55 12.92
N LEU A 19 -6.80 0.15 11.65
CA LEU A 19 -5.62 -0.56 11.13
C LEU A 19 -4.36 0.28 11.27
N GLY A 20 -4.45 1.59 11.03
CA GLY A 20 -3.34 2.54 11.18
C GLY A 20 -2.83 2.69 12.62
N ARG A 21 -3.65 2.39 13.62
CA ARG A 21 -3.25 2.38 15.04
C ARG A 21 -2.49 1.10 15.42
N SER A 22 -2.59 0.05 14.63
CA SER A 22 -1.82 -1.18 14.84
C SER A 22 -0.38 -0.95 14.36
N LYS A 23 0.57 -1.06 15.27
CA LYS A 23 2.00 -0.93 14.95
C LYS A 23 2.45 -1.94 13.89
N PHE A 24 1.94 -3.15 13.95
CA PHE A 24 2.25 -4.20 12.98
C PHE A 24 1.68 -3.86 11.60
N ARG A 25 0.38 -3.54 11.53
CA ARG A 25 -0.31 -3.35 10.25
C ARG A 25 0.04 -2.03 9.56
N SER A 26 0.26 -0.98 10.32
CA SER A 26 0.66 0.32 9.78
C SER A 26 2.05 0.33 9.15
N GLY A 27 2.86 -0.69 9.42
CA GLY A 27 4.19 -0.84 8.84
C GLY A 27 4.21 -1.43 7.42
N PHE A 28 3.08 -1.91 6.91
CA PHE A 28 3.02 -2.45 5.55
C PHE A 28 2.78 -1.34 4.52
N HIS A 29 3.65 -1.29 3.53
CA HIS A 29 3.56 -0.35 2.40
C HIS A 29 3.96 -1.06 1.11
N LEU A 30 3.42 -0.60 -0.02
CA LEU A 30 3.84 -1.08 -1.33
C LEU A 30 5.28 -0.65 -1.61
N THR A 31 6.09 -1.58 -2.09
CA THR A 31 7.44 -1.29 -2.60
C THR A 31 7.37 -0.75 -4.02
N GLY A 32 8.48 -0.17 -4.53
CA GLY A 32 8.57 0.24 -5.92
C GLY A 32 8.29 -0.91 -6.90
N LYS A 33 8.75 -2.11 -6.58
CA LYS A 33 8.48 -3.32 -7.39
C LYS A 33 7.01 -3.69 -7.40
N ASP A 34 6.32 -3.56 -6.27
CA ASP A 34 4.87 -3.81 -6.18
C ASP A 34 4.09 -2.83 -7.05
N ILE A 35 4.46 -1.55 -7.01
CA ILE A 35 3.85 -0.49 -7.81
C ILE A 35 4.06 -0.73 -9.30
N ASP A 36 5.28 -1.06 -9.71
CA ASP A 36 5.62 -1.39 -11.10
C ASP A 36 4.81 -2.60 -11.60
N TYR A 37 4.68 -3.62 -10.77
CA TYR A 37 3.88 -4.81 -11.07
C TYR A 37 2.40 -4.47 -11.26
N ILE A 38 1.85 -3.60 -10.41
CA ILE A 38 0.46 -3.15 -10.54
C ILE A 38 0.25 -2.39 -11.85
N HIS A 39 1.18 -1.49 -12.20
CA HIS A 39 1.12 -0.73 -13.46
C HIS A 39 1.25 -1.64 -14.69
N GLU A 40 2.13 -2.64 -14.64
CA GLU A 40 2.31 -3.61 -15.72
C GLU A 40 1.06 -4.48 -15.93
N LYS A 41 0.47 -5.01 -14.86
CA LYS A 41 -0.66 -5.94 -14.94
C LYS A 41 -2.02 -5.26 -15.06
N GLY A 42 -2.16 -4.06 -14.50
CA GLY A 42 -3.43 -3.32 -14.42
C GLY A 42 -4.28 -3.72 -13.22
N MET A 43 -5.11 -2.79 -12.76
CA MET A 43 -5.92 -2.95 -11.54
C MET A 43 -6.94 -4.10 -11.64
N ASP A 44 -7.51 -4.35 -12.82
CA ASP A 44 -8.45 -5.47 -13.01
C ASP A 44 -7.79 -6.82 -12.81
N THR A 45 -6.56 -6.98 -13.29
CA THR A 45 -5.77 -8.20 -13.09
C THR A 45 -5.39 -8.38 -11.62
N ILE A 46 -4.99 -7.31 -10.94
CA ILE A 46 -4.68 -7.35 -9.51
C ILE A 46 -5.92 -7.73 -8.69
N ARG A 47 -7.10 -7.19 -9.03
CA ARG A 47 -8.37 -7.56 -8.40
C ARG A 47 -8.68 -9.05 -8.60
N GLN A 48 -8.43 -9.59 -9.79
CA GLN A 48 -8.62 -11.01 -10.04
C GLN A 48 -7.67 -11.86 -9.20
N HIS A 49 -6.41 -11.46 -9.08
CA HIS A 49 -5.46 -12.13 -8.18
C HIS A 49 -5.94 -12.10 -6.73
N ALA A 50 -6.49 -10.98 -6.27
CA ALA A 50 -7.04 -10.87 -4.92
C ALA A 50 -8.22 -11.85 -4.72
N ARG A 51 -9.12 -11.96 -5.69
CA ARG A 51 -10.22 -12.94 -5.68
C ARG A 51 -9.71 -14.36 -5.57
N ASP A 52 -8.72 -14.70 -6.38
CA ASP A 52 -8.14 -16.05 -6.41
C ASP A 52 -7.47 -16.39 -5.09
N PHE A 53 -6.68 -15.50 -4.52
CA PHE A 53 -6.01 -15.72 -3.24
C PHE A 53 -6.99 -15.83 -2.08
N ILE A 54 -8.01 -14.98 -2.04
CA ILE A 54 -9.04 -15.06 -1.00
C ILE A 54 -9.82 -16.38 -1.12
N ALA A 55 -10.25 -16.75 -2.32
CA ALA A 55 -11.00 -17.98 -2.55
C ALA A 55 -10.20 -19.24 -2.19
N GLN A 56 -8.92 -19.27 -2.52
CA GLN A 56 -8.08 -20.45 -2.35
C GLN A 56 -7.49 -20.59 -0.95
N ARG A 57 -7.12 -19.45 -0.33
CA ARG A 57 -6.33 -19.46 0.91
C ARG A 57 -7.09 -19.05 2.14
N GLU A 58 -8.15 -18.25 2.00
CA GLU A 58 -8.89 -17.68 3.13
C GLU A 58 -10.32 -18.20 3.24
N ALA A 59 -10.99 -18.45 2.13
CA ALA A 59 -12.40 -18.83 2.11
C ALA A 59 -12.71 -20.23 2.67
N PRO A 60 -11.86 -21.27 2.54
CA PRO A 60 -12.19 -22.58 3.05
C PRO A 60 -12.51 -22.59 4.54
N ALA A 61 -13.47 -23.45 4.94
CA ALA A 61 -13.86 -23.60 6.33
C ALA A 61 -12.73 -24.10 7.23
N PHE A 62 -11.83 -24.91 6.68
CA PHE A 62 -10.66 -25.44 7.37
C PHE A 62 -9.39 -25.16 6.59
N ILE A 63 -8.43 -24.55 7.26
CA ILE A 63 -7.12 -24.20 6.69
C ILE A 63 -6.05 -24.81 7.62
N PRO A 64 -5.33 -25.85 7.18
CA PRO A 64 -4.36 -26.57 8.02
C PRO A 64 -3.24 -25.70 8.59
N ASN A 65 -2.83 -24.65 7.85
CA ASN A 65 -1.75 -23.74 8.22
C ASN A 65 -2.24 -22.33 8.48
N ASP A 66 -3.41 -22.18 9.13
CA ASP A 66 -3.97 -20.87 9.40
C ASP A 66 -3.00 -19.99 10.19
N GLY A 67 -2.80 -18.77 9.70
CA GLY A 67 -1.79 -17.84 10.19
C GLY A 67 -0.50 -17.80 9.38
N LYS A 68 -0.28 -18.74 8.47
CA LYS A 68 0.93 -18.86 7.64
C LYS A 68 0.66 -19.00 6.14
N GLN A 69 -0.60 -18.98 5.74
CA GLN A 69 -0.99 -19.21 4.35
C GLN A 69 -0.67 -18.06 3.40
N THR A 70 -0.54 -16.84 3.92
CA THR A 70 -0.25 -15.65 3.11
C THR A 70 1.21 -15.24 3.27
N PRO A 71 2.01 -15.23 2.19
CA PRO A 71 3.37 -14.72 2.24
C PRO A 71 3.42 -13.26 2.68
N MET A 72 4.50 -12.86 3.37
CA MET A 72 4.68 -11.50 3.87
C MET A 72 4.98 -10.48 2.76
N ARG A 73 5.50 -10.94 1.64
CA ARG A 73 5.91 -10.11 0.49
C ARG A 73 5.94 -10.95 -0.79
N GLY A 74 6.20 -10.31 -1.91
CA GLY A 74 6.32 -10.98 -3.22
C GLY A 74 5.14 -10.74 -4.14
N HIS A 75 4.07 -10.15 -3.67
CA HIS A 75 2.92 -9.72 -4.46
C HIS A 75 2.21 -8.57 -3.74
N PRO A 76 1.74 -7.53 -4.46
CA PRO A 76 1.06 -6.40 -3.80
C PRO A 76 -0.19 -6.82 -3.02
N VAL A 77 -0.93 -7.83 -3.46
CA VAL A 77 -2.08 -8.37 -2.73
C VAL A 77 -1.66 -8.99 -1.40
N PHE A 78 -0.53 -9.68 -1.31
CA PHE A 78 -0.04 -10.24 -0.06
C PHE A 78 0.26 -9.15 0.98
N VAL A 79 0.92 -8.09 0.55
CA VAL A 79 1.17 -6.91 1.38
C VAL A 79 -0.14 -6.30 1.85
N ALA A 80 -1.09 -6.12 0.96
CA ALA A 80 -2.41 -5.58 1.26
C ALA A 80 -3.20 -6.48 2.22
N GLN A 81 -3.13 -7.80 2.09
CA GLN A 81 -3.78 -8.74 2.99
C GLN A 81 -3.27 -8.57 4.43
N HIS A 82 -1.97 -8.42 4.62
CA HIS A 82 -1.42 -8.15 5.95
C HIS A 82 -1.81 -6.77 6.48
N ALA A 83 -1.75 -5.75 5.66
CA ALA A 83 -2.13 -4.39 6.04
C ALA A 83 -3.60 -4.27 6.43
N THR A 84 -4.48 -5.03 5.79
CA THR A 84 -5.94 -4.98 5.99
C THR A 84 -6.50 -6.09 6.87
N ALA A 85 -5.64 -6.92 7.46
CA ALA A 85 -6.04 -8.06 8.30
C ALA A 85 -6.88 -9.12 7.55
N ALA A 86 -6.60 -9.33 6.27
CA ALA A 86 -7.18 -10.38 5.44
C ALA A 86 -6.18 -11.51 5.13
N CYS A 87 -5.19 -11.71 6.00
CA CYS A 87 -4.07 -12.63 5.78
C CYS A 87 -4.28 -14.03 6.38
N CYS A 88 -5.24 -14.21 7.26
CA CYS A 88 -5.63 -15.50 7.84
C CYS A 88 -7.03 -15.41 8.45
N ARG A 89 -7.63 -16.56 8.77
CA ARG A 89 -9.01 -16.60 9.31
C ARG A 89 -9.10 -15.98 10.71
N GLU A 90 -8.08 -16.09 11.53
CA GLU A 90 -8.06 -15.45 12.85
C GLU A 90 -8.01 -13.92 12.74
N CYS A 91 -7.22 -13.38 11.83
CA CYS A 91 -7.20 -11.94 11.56
C CYS A 91 -8.53 -11.46 10.98
N ILE A 92 -9.11 -12.22 10.07
CA ILE A 92 -10.42 -11.94 9.49
C ILE A 92 -11.51 -11.95 10.58
N ARG A 93 -11.48 -12.90 11.50
CA ARG A 93 -12.38 -12.93 12.64
C ARG A 93 -12.25 -11.68 13.52
N LYS A 94 -11.03 -11.35 13.86
CA LYS A 94 -10.71 -10.25 14.77
C LYS A 94 -11.10 -8.88 14.19
N TRP A 95 -10.84 -8.65 12.93
CA TRP A 95 -10.97 -7.34 12.29
C TRP A 95 -12.23 -7.18 11.45
N HIS A 96 -12.74 -8.27 10.89
CA HIS A 96 -13.90 -8.26 9.99
C HIS A 96 -15.09 -9.04 10.54
N THR A 97 -14.95 -9.69 11.70
CA THR A 97 -16.01 -10.40 12.41
C THR A 97 -16.60 -11.61 11.69
N PHE A 98 -15.89 -12.20 10.73
CA PHE A 98 -16.30 -13.43 10.07
C PHE A 98 -15.77 -14.64 10.83
N ALA A 99 -16.68 -15.50 11.32
CA ALA A 99 -16.32 -16.66 12.12
C ALA A 99 -15.48 -17.69 11.33
N PRO A 100 -14.39 -18.23 11.93
CA PRO A 100 -13.67 -19.36 11.36
C PRO A 100 -14.51 -20.64 11.45
N GLY A 101 -14.10 -21.67 10.71
CA GLY A 101 -14.80 -22.97 10.70
C GLY A 101 -15.99 -23.03 9.76
N VAL A 102 -16.33 -21.94 9.11
CA VAL A 102 -17.38 -21.85 8.09
C VAL A 102 -16.77 -21.26 6.83
N GLU A 103 -17.06 -21.84 5.68
CA GLU A 103 -16.60 -21.29 4.39
C GLU A 103 -17.12 -19.86 4.21
N LEU A 104 -16.25 -18.96 3.75
CA LEU A 104 -16.65 -17.59 3.41
C LEU A 104 -17.55 -17.60 2.18
N GLY A 105 -18.74 -17.01 2.31
CA GLY A 105 -19.66 -16.84 1.18
C GLY A 105 -19.17 -15.84 0.15
N PRO A 106 -19.79 -15.81 -1.04
CA PRO A 106 -19.37 -14.89 -2.12
C PRO A 106 -19.34 -13.43 -1.73
N ARG A 107 -20.28 -12.96 -0.93
CA ARG A 107 -20.35 -11.57 -0.46
C ARG A 107 -19.22 -11.24 0.53
N GLN A 108 -18.88 -12.18 1.40
CA GLN A 108 -17.77 -12.01 2.36
C GLN A 108 -16.44 -11.98 1.62
N GLN A 109 -16.25 -12.84 0.64
CA GLN A 109 -15.06 -12.86 -0.19
C GLN A 109 -14.90 -11.55 -0.97
N GLU A 110 -15.96 -11.06 -1.61
CA GLU A 110 -15.93 -9.81 -2.38
C GLU A 110 -15.71 -8.59 -1.48
N TYR A 111 -16.24 -8.60 -0.26
CA TYR A 111 -15.96 -7.57 0.74
C TYR A 111 -14.46 -7.50 1.06
N LEU A 112 -13.81 -8.65 1.31
CA LEU A 112 -12.37 -8.69 1.59
C LEU A 112 -11.56 -8.23 0.38
N VAL A 113 -11.96 -8.60 -0.83
CA VAL A 113 -11.33 -8.12 -2.07
C VAL A 113 -11.46 -6.60 -2.20
N ASP A 114 -12.62 -6.04 -1.94
CA ASP A 114 -12.84 -4.60 -1.95
C ASP A 114 -11.97 -3.85 -0.94
N VAL A 115 -11.84 -4.38 0.26
CA VAL A 115 -10.96 -3.82 1.30
C VAL A 115 -9.50 -3.81 0.83
N ILE A 116 -9.03 -4.93 0.29
CA ILE A 116 -7.67 -5.09 -0.26
C ILE A 116 -7.43 -4.06 -1.37
N MET A 117 -8.33 -3.99 -2.33
CA MET A 117 -8.18 -3.10 -3.49
C MET A 117 -8.27 -1.62 -3.09
N THR A 118 -9.12 -1.27 -2.14
CA THR A 118 -9.21 0.10 -1.62
C THR A 118 -7.91 0.51 -0.93
N TRP A 119 -7.30 -0.37 -0.16
CA TRP A 119 -5.99 -0.12 0.45
C TRP A 119 -4.91 0.11 -0.61
N ILE A 120 -4.87 -0.74 -1.64
CA ILE A 120 -3.91 -0.61 -2.77
C ILE A 120 -4.10 0.73 -3.47
N GLU A 121 -5.33 1.13 -3.78
CA GLU A 121 -5.64 2.41 -4.42
C GLU A 121 -5.14 3.59 -3.58
N ARG A 122 -5.34 3.55 -2.27
CA ARG A 122 -4.87 4.61 -1.34
C ARG A 122 -3.34 4.66 -1.28
N GLU A 123 -2.67 3.52 -1.26
CA GLU A 123 -1.20 3.45 -1.28
C GLU A 123 -0.63 3.99 -2.59
N LEU A 124 -1.24 3.68 -3.73
CA LEU A 124 -0.84 4.22 -5.03
C LEU A 124 -1.00 5.74 -5.08
N ALA A 125 -2.10 6.28 -4.56
CA ALA A 125 -2.33 7.72 -4.53
C ALA A 125 -1.27 8.44 -3.69
N VAL A 126 -0.91 7.92 -2.53
CA VAL A 126 0.17 8.47 -1.67
C VAL A 126 1.52 8.42 -2.38
N ALA A 127 1.83 7.32 -3.07
CA ALA A 127 3.09 7.16 -3.80
C ALA A 127 3.19 8.16 -4.98
N GLU A 128 2.10 8.39 -5.69
CA GLU A 128 2.03 9.37 -6.79
C GLU A 128 2.20 10.80 -6.29
N GLU A 129 1.59 11.16 -5.16
CA GLU A 129 1.76 12.49 -4.52
C GLU A 129 3.22 12.72 -4.12
N LYS A 130 3.87 11.75 -3.49
CA LYS A 130 5.29 11.84 -3.11
C LYS A 130 6.20 11.99 -4.32
N ALA A 131 5.97 11.23 -5.38
CA ALA A 131 6.74 11.33 -6.62
C ALA A 131 6.59 12.71 -7.27
N ALA A 132 5.39 13.30 -7.26
CA ALA A 132 5.14 14.64 -7.78
C ALA A 132 5.84 15.72 -6.95
N GLU A 133 5.87 15.59 -5.62
CA GLU A 133 6.57 16.51 -4.71
C GLU A 133 8.09 16.43 -4.90
N GLU A 134 8.66 15.24 -5.06
CA GLU A 134 10.09 15.03 -5.30
C GLU A 134 10.54 15.65 -6.62
N THR A 135 9.79 15.45 -7.71
CA THR A 135 10.11 16.06 -9.01
C THR A 135 10.02 17.58 -8.99
N ALA A 136 9.03 18.15 -8.31
CA ALA A 136 8.91 19.60 -8.14
C ALA A 136 10.07 20.18 -7.33
N ALA A 137 10.54 19.48 -6.29
CA ALA A 137 11.68 19.88 -5.47
C ALA A 137 13.00 19.82 -6.27
N GLU A 138 13.20 18.81 -7.10
CA GLU A 138 14.38 18.67 -7.97
C GLU A 138 14.45 19.78 -9.02
N ASP A 139 13.33 20.14 -9.64
CA ASP A 139 13.26 21.24 -10.61
C ASP A 139 13.63 22.58 -9.98
N VAL A 140 13.22 22.84 -8.74
CA VAL A 140 13.57 24.06 -8.01
C VAL A 140 15.06 24.08 -7.66
N VAL A 141 15.64 22.98 -7.25
CA VAL A 141 17.07 22.87 -6.92
C VAL A 141 17.93 23.05 -8.17
N THR A 142 17.55 22.47 -9.30
CA THR A 142 18.31 22.58 -10.55
C THR A 142 18.30 24.03 -11.08
N SER A 143 17.22 24.77 -10.93
CA SER A 143 17.14 26.15 -11.38
C SER A 143 17.97 27.11 -10.53
N GLN A 144 18.22 26.79 -9.25
CA GLN A 144 19.03 27.61 -8.32
C GLN A 144 20.53 27.32 -8.46
N THR A 145 20.93 26.08 -8.73
CA THR A 145 22.34 25.72 -8.88
C THR A 145 22.95 26.24 -10.18
N GLY A 146 22.16 26.37 -11.25
CA GLY A 146 22.61 26.85 -12.54
C GLY A 146 23.07 28.32 -12.57
N LYS A 147 22.68 29.14 -11.59
CA LYS A 147 23.08 30.55 -11.50
C LYS A 147 24.34 30.79 -10.67
N ASN A 148 24.75 29.87 -9.84
CA ASN A 148 25.89 30.01 -8.94
C ASN A 148 27.18 29.35 -9.39
N ASP A 149 27.11 28.38 -10.29
CA ASP A 149 28.28 27.59 -10.70
C ASP A 149 29.28 28.37 -11.56
N GLY A 150 28.79 29.34 -12.35
CA GLY A 150 29.66 30.16 -13.23
C GLY A 150 30.57 31.11 -12.49
N ARG A 151 30.24 31.52 -11.28
CA ARG A 151 31.05 32.48 -10.49
C ARG A 151 32.09 31.82 -9.58
N ARG A 152 31.80 30.62 -9.10
CA ARG A 152 32.71 29.87 -8.22
C ARG A 152 33.91 29.26 -8.92
N CYS A 153 33.75 28.85 -10.14
CA CYS A 153 34.86 28.28 -10.90
C CYS A 153 35.91 29.29 -11.34
N SER A 154 35.51 30.56 -11.59
CA SER A 154 36.45 31.63 -11.93
C SER A 154 37.23 32.14 -10.71
N ASP A 155 36.62 32.14 -9.53
CA ASP A 155 37.31 32.60 -8.29
C ASP A 155 38.33 31.59 -7.79
N ILE A 156 38.09 30.27 -8.01
CA ILE A 156 39.03 29.22 -7.61
C ILE A 156 40.25 29.15 -8.56
N ALA A 157 40.08 29.46 -9.83
CA ALA A 157 41.16 29.47 -10.82
C ALA A 157 42.13 30.66 -10.61
N GLY A 158 41.67 31.79 -10.01
CA GLY A 158 42.48 32.97 -9.75
C GLY A 158 43.39 32.83 -8.52
N GLN A 159 43.13 31.93 -7.61
CA GLN A 159 43.89 31.76 -6.37
C GLN A 159 45.08 30.78 -6.47
N LYS A 160 45.21 30.05 -7.57
CA LYS A 160 46.30 29.08 -7.72
C LYS A 160 47.56 29.58 -8.38
N SER A 161 47.59 30.84 -8.80
CA SER A 161 48.76 31.42 -9.48
C SER A 161 49.75 32.13 -8.58
N ASP A 162 49.46 32.30 -7.28
CA ASP A 162 50.38 32.98 -6.33
C ASP A 162 50.94 32.04 -5.27
N GLY A 163 51.17 30.80 -5.60
CA GLY A 163 51.84 29.88 -4.73
C GLY A 163 53.33 29.86 -4.95
N ARG A 164 54.02 30.85 -4.40
CA ARG A 164 55.45 30.79 -4.05
C ARG A 164 55.73 31.67 -2.88
#